data_269203578bd755ca3365077e2b23ac90
#
_entry.id   269203578bd755ca3365077e2b23ac90
#
_cell.length_a   1.000
_cell.length_b   1.000
_cell.length_c   1.000
_cell.angle_alpha   90.00
_cell.angle_beta   90.00
_cell.angle_gamma   90.00
#
_symmetry.space_group_name_H-M   'P 1'
#
loop_
_entity.id
_entity.type
_entity.pdbx_description
1 polymer ?
#
loop_
_entity_poly.entity_id
_entity_poly.type
_entity_poly.pdbx_seq_one_letter_code
_entity_poly.pdbx_strand_id
1 'polypeptide(L)'
;PNFHELAELMRDHFALSSLGDGRVSWPAVLLVCPAGIGKTEAARWLADQLVLPFRVFDMASTQSSSPLAGSESFWSNSEPGQLFELLAYQPLANPVVVLDELDKASNGRPQYDPLAALYTLLEPRSARDFIDLSIRDFAIDASHVNWMATANELDAIPGPLRSRLTVLHIQPPRPEQVRSIAQSIYSRLRDEASWGNAFAERLDDDVLSRLQALPPRSVRLVLQRALGSAARDGRGLVQVQDIRPLVEISR
;
A
#
# COMPACT_ATOMS: atom_id res chain seq x y z
N PRO A 1 -13.77 -2.38 -3.87
CA PRO A 1 -15.21 -2.37 -3.53
C PRO A 1 -15.48 -1.95 -2.08
N ASN A 2 -14.56 -2.18 -1.13
CA ASN A 2 -14.74 -1.88 0.29
C ASN A 2 -14.04 -0.60 0.78
N PHE A 3 -13.43 0.18 -0.12
CA PHE A 3 -12.73 1.44 0.17
C PHE A 3 -13.59 2.66 -0.18
N HIS A 4 -14.87 2.69 0.23
CA HIS A 4 -15.80 3.77 -0.14
C HIS A 4 -15.36 5.12 0.41
N GLU A 5 -15.04 5.20 1.71
CA GLU A 5 -14.60 6.45 2.35
C GLU A 5 -13.33 7.00 1.69
N LEU A 6 -12.36 6.12 1.37
CA LEU A 6 -11.17 6.52 0.62
C LEU A 6 -11.54 7.05 -0.78
N ALA A 7 -12.45 6.36 -1.48
CA ALA A 7 -12.87 6.77 -2.81
C ALA A 7 -13.62 8.12 -2.81
N GLU A 8 -14.41 8.42 -1.79
CA GLU A 8 -15.08 9.71 -1.61
C GLU A 8 -14.06 10.80 -1.35
N LEU A 9 -13.17 10.60 -0.38
CA LEU A 9 -12.09 11.55 -0.10
C LEU A 9 -11.27 11.87 -1.37
N MET A 10 -10.90 10.85 -2.14
CA MET A 10 -10.15 11.04 -3.39
C MET A 10 -10.94 11.82 -4.44
N ARG A 11 -12.25 11.54 -4.61
CA ARG A 11 -13.08 12.29 -5.56
C ARG A 11 -13.13 13.78 -5.22
N ASP A 12 -13.30 14.12 -3.93
CA ASP A 12 -13.34 15.51 -3.48
C ASP A 12 -12.03 16.22 -3.76
N HIS A 13 -10.90 15.58 -3.43
CA HIS A 13 -9.57 16.15 -3.67
C HIS A 13 -9.22 16.25 -5.16
N PHE A 14 -9.63 15.30 -5.98
CA PHE A 14 -9.44 15.38 -7.44
C PHE A 14 -10.30 16.48 -8.06
N ALA A 15 -11.53 16.68 -7.58
CA ALA A 15 -12.36 17.79 -8.00
C ALA A 15 -11.70 19.15 -7.69
N LEU A 16 -11.15 19.30 -6.47
CA LEU A 16 -10.41 20.50 -6.07
C LEU A 16 -9.15 20.71 -6.91
N SER A 17 -8.38 19.64 -7.15
CA SER A 17 -7.18 19.67 -8.01
C SER A 17 -7.51 20.15 -9.44
N SER A 18 -8.64 19.67 -9.97
CA SER A 18 -9.10 20.05 -11.31
C SER A 18 -9.50 21.52 -11.44
N LEU A 19 -9.89 22.15 -10.34
CA LEU A 19 -10.22 23.58 -10.29
C LEU A 19 -8.97 24.46 -10.06
N GLY A 20 -7.89 23.87 -9.57
CA GLY A 20 -6.63 24.53 -9.26
C GLY A 20 -5.57 24.38 -10.37
N ASP A 21 -4.37 24.03 -9.96
CA ASP A 21 -3.20 23.85 -10.84
C ASP A 21 -3.11 22.45 -11.50
N GLY A 22 -4.10 21.61 -11.29
CA GLY A 22 -4.15 20.22 -11.77
C GLY A 22 -3.27 19.24 -10.98
N ARG A 23 -2.60 19.70 -9.93
CA ARG A 23 -1.75 18.85 -9.09
C ARG A 23 -2.59 17.93 -8.23
N VAL A 24 -2.40 16.65 -8.39
CA VAL A 24 -3.03 15.63 -7.53
C VAL A 24 -2.42 15.70 -6.13
N SER A 25 -3.25 15.97 -5.14
CA SER A 25 -2.86 16.03 -3.72
C SER A 25 -4.04 15.69 -2.83
N TRP A 26 -3.76 15.02 -1.71
CA TRP A 26 -4.72 14.71 -0.65
C TRP A 26 -4.04 14.76 0.73
N PRO A 27 -4.80 14.93 1.82
CA PRO A 27 -4.25 14.93 3.18
C PRO A 27 -3.65 13.55 3.50
N ALA A 28 -2.68 13.50 4.39
CA ALA A 28 -2.15 12.23 4.86
C ALA A 28 -3.28 11.36 5.44
N VAL A 29 -3.49 10.15 4.90
CA VAL A 29 -4.56 9.24 5.31
C VAL A 29 -4.01 8.04 6.06
N LEU A 30 -4.78 7.55 7.04
CA LEU A 30 -4.52 6.31 7.76
C LEU A 30 -5.68 5.34 7.53
N LEU A 31 -5.39 4.21 6.91
CA LEU A 31 -6.35 3.13 6.67
C LEU A 31 -6.29 2.13 7.83
N VAL A 32 -7.30 2.17 8.70
CA VAL A 32 -7.40 1.27 9.86
C VAL A 32 -8.33 0.11 9.53
N CYS A 33 -7.81 -1.11 9.58
CA CYS A 33 -8.59 -2.32 9.34
C CYS A 33 -7.78 -3.59 9.60
N PRO A 34 -8.42 -4.74 9.76
CA PRO A 34 -7.74 -6.03 9.89
C PRO A 34 -6.76 -6.30 8.77
N ALA A 35 -5.74 -7.13 9.06
CA ALA A 35 -4.75 -7.52 8.08
C ALA A 35 -5.36 -8.29 6.89
N GLY A 36 -4.74 -8.13 5.72
CA GLY A 36 -5.05 -8.96 4.54
C GLY A 36 -6.25 -8.55 3.70
N ILE A 37 -6.77 -7.33 3.87
CA ILE A 37 -7.88 -6.81 3.05
C ILE A 37 -7.43 -5.96 1.84
N GLY A 38 -6.12 -5.83 1.60
CA GLY A 38 -5.57 -5.19 0.40
C GLY A 38 -5.29 -3.69 0.54
N LYS A 39 -4.97 -3.18 1.74
CA LYS A 39 -4.63 -1.76 1.97
C LYS A 39 -3.51 -1.24 1.05
N THR A 40 -2.36 -1.89 1.12
CA THR A 40 -1.17 -1.56 0.34
C THR A 40 -1.41 -1.70 -1.16
N GLU A 41 -2.21 -2.70 -1.55
CA GLU A 41 -2.60 -2.92 -2.94
C GLU A 41 -3.53 -1.82 -3.47
N ALA A 42 -4.45 -1.32 -2.64
CA ALA A 42 -5.30 -0.19 -3.00
C ALA A 42 -4.48 1.09 -3.25
N ALA A 43 -3.46 1.34 -2.41
CA ALA A 43 -2.56 2.48 -2.58
C ALA A 43 -1.72 2.36 -3.87
N ARG A 44 -1.20 1.16 -4.17
CA ARG A 44 -0.46 0.88 -5.41
C ARG A 44 -1.34 1.11 -6.62
N TRP A 45 -2.54 0.53 -6.62
CA TRP A 45 -3.49 0.72 -7.71
C TRP A 45 -3.81 2.20 -7.96
N LEU A 46 -3.99 2.98 -6.88
CA LEU A 46 -4.25 4.42 -6.99
C LEU A 46 -3.06 5.15 -7.63
N ALA A 47 -1.83 4.85 -7.21
CA ALA A 47 -0.63 5.44 -7.79
C ALA A 47 -0.48 5.10 -9.27
N ASP A 48 -0.75 3.84 -9.65
CA ASP A 48 -0.72 3.36 -11.04
C ASP A 48 -1.75 4.09 -11.92
N GLN A 49 -2.99 4.29 -11.41
CA GLN A 49 -4.03 5.04 -12.15
C GLN A 49 -3.69 6.52 -12.35
N LEU A 50 -2.97 7.11 -11.41
CA LEU A 50 -2.56 8.51 -11.44
C LEU A 50 -1.18 8.71 -12.10
N VAL A 51 -0.52 7.62 -12.48
CA VAL A 51 0.85 7.63 -13.06
C VAL A 51 1.83 8.37 -12.12
N LEU A 52 1.67 8.19 -10.82
CA LEU A 52 2.54 8.80 -9.81
C LEU A 52 3.65 7.83 -9.36
N PRO A 53 4.84 8.33 -9.04
CA PRO A 53 5.87 7.53 -8.39
C PRO A 53 5.33 6.90 -7.10
N PHE A 54 5.75 5.66 -6.80
CA PHE A 54 5.21 4.89 -5.69
C PHE A 54 6.34 4.27 -4.86
N ARG A 55 6.24 4.40 -3.54
CA ARG A 55 7.18 3.78 -2.60
C ARG A 55 6.44 3.25 -1.37
N VAL A 56 6.85 2.09 -0.88
CA VAL A 56 6.35 1.50 0.37
C VAL A 56 7.49 1.45 1.37
N PHE A 57 7.23 1.92 2.58
CA PHE A 57 8.06 1.73 3.75
C PHE A 57 7.36 0.72 4.68
N ASP A 58 7.98 -0.43 4.87
CA ASP A 58 7.53 -1.44 5.84
C ASP A 58 7.93 -0.99 7.24
N MET A 59 6.98 -0.42 7.96
CA MET A 59 7.22 0.14 9.30
C MET A 59 7.40 -0.94 10.36
N ALA A 60 6.90 -2.15 10.12
CA ALA A 60 7.09 -3.28 11.04
C ALA A 60 8.55 -3.76 11.09
N SER A 61 9.27 -3.69 9.96
CA SER A 61 10.68 -4.07 9.88
C SER A 61 11.65 -2.91 10.10
N THR A 62 11.15 -1.66 10.11
CA THR A 62 11.96 -0.45 10.23
C THR A 62 12.41 -0.24 11.68
N GLN A 63 13.72 -0.16 11.90
CA GLN A 63 14.33 -0.01 13.24
C GLN A 63 14.75 1.43 13.59
N SER A 64 14.76 2.34 12.61
CA SER A 64 15.13 3.75 12.77
C SER A 64 14.46 4.59 11.69
N SER A 65 14.54 5.91 11.80
CA SER A 65 14.05 6.84 10.78
C SER A 65 14.96 6.94 9.55
N SER A 66 16.11 6.26 9.52
CA SER A 66 17.10 6.38 8.43
C SER A 66 16.54 6.03 7.03
N PRO A 67 15.66 5.03 6.84
CA PRO A 67 15.06 4.80 5.53
C PRO A 67 14.28 6.00 4.99
N LEU A 68 13.68 6.81 5.87
CA LEU A 68 12.94 8.02 5.50
C LEU A 68 13.86 9.25 5.41
N ALA A 69 14.69 9.49 6.43
CA ALA A 69 15.40 10.74 6.64
C ALA A 69 16.92 10.67 6.40
N GLY A 70 17.42 9.54 5.90
CA GLY A 70 18.85 9.32 5.76
C GLY A 70 19.57 9.00 7.07
N SER A 71 20.82 8.60 6.97
CA SER A 71 21.72 8.38 8.10
C SER A 71 22.59 9.60 8.38
N GLU A 72 23.00 9.78 9.63
CA GLU A 72 23.81 10.94 10.03
C GLU A 72 25.12 11.01 9.22
N SER A 73 25.41 12.20 8.68
CA SER A 73 26.54 12.46 7.77
C SER A 73 27.93 12.24 8.37
N PHE A 74 28.06 12.13 9.69
CA PHE A 74 29.34 11.85 10.35
C PHE A 74 29.73 10.36 10.33
N TRP A 75 28.83 9.46 9.96
CA TRP A 75 29.15 8.06 9.76
C TRP A 75 29.81 7.83 8.39
N SER A 76 30.87 7.02 8.34
CA SER A 76 31.60 6.72 7.11
C SER A 76 30.75 5.99 6.04
N ASN A 77 29.65 5.37 6.46
CA ASN A 77 28.67 4.67 5.62
C ASN A 77 27.31 5.40 5.60
N SER A 78 27.34 6.74 5.71
CA SER A 78 26.14 7.56 5.61
C SER A 78 25.55 7.45 4.21
N GLU A 79 24.22 7.20 4.15
CA GLU A 79 23.47 7.07 2.90
C GLU A 79 22.21 7.96 2.96
N PRO A 80 21.80 8.55 1.84
CA PRO A 80 20.53 9.26 1.73
C PRO A 80 19.33 8.38 2.06
N GLY A 81 18.30 8.99 2.59
CA GLY A 81 17.02 8.32 2.79
C GLY A 81 16.32 8.04 1.46
N GLN A 82 15.55 6.96 1.41
CA GLN A 82 14.80 6.59 0.21
C GLN A 82 13.76 7.64 -0.19
N LEU A 83 13.32 8.49 0.75
CA LEU A 83 12.43 9.61 0.45
C LEU A 83 13.18 10.69 -0.34
N PHE A 84 14.42 11.02 0.07
CA PHE A 84 15.27 11.93 -0.68
C PHE A 84 15.49 11.43 -2.11
N GLU A 85 15.88 10.16 -2.27
CA GLU A 85 16.07 9.55 -3.59
C GLU A 85 14.80 9.60 -4.45
N LEU A 86 13.65 9.31 -3.84
CA LEU A 86 12.35 9.36 -4.52
C LEU A 86 12.03 10.76 -5.05
N LEU A 87 12.29 11.79 -4.25
CA LEU A 87 12.01 13.19 -4.63
C LEU A 87 13.06 13.76 -5.60
N ALA A 88 14.33 13.36 -5.47
CA ALA A 88 15.42 13.87 -6.28
C ALA A 88 15.50 13.24 -7.68
N TYR A 89 15.15 11.95 -7.81
CA TYR A 89 15.37 11.20 -9.05
C TYR A 89 14.11 10.88 -9.84
N GLN A 90 12.92 11.08 -9.28
CA GLN A 90 11.67 10.87 -10.01
C GLN A 90 11.20 12.15 -10.70
N PRO A 91 10.48 12.03 -11.84
CA PRO A 91 10.06 13.19 -12.61
C PRO A 91 8.96 14.02 -11.95
N LEU A 92 8.28 13.48 -10.95
CA LEU A 92 7.16 14.11 -10.26
C LEU A 92 7.44 14.23 -8.76
N ALA A 93 7.22 15.43 -8.21
CA ALA A 93 7.48 15.74 -6.81
C ALA A 93 6.32 15.39 -5.85
N ASN A 94 5.24 14.78 -6.36
CA ASN A 94 4.05 14.38 -5.59
C ASN A 94 3.82 12.84 -5.59
N PRO A 95 4.84 12.05 -5.21
CA PRO A 95 4.71 10.61 -5.18
C PRO A 95 3.65 10.15 -4.18
N VAL A 96 3.18 8.91 -4.36
CA VAL A 96 2.41 8.18 -3.34
C VAL A 96 3.38 7.39 -2.46
N VAL A 97 3.42 7.72 -1.18
CA VAL A 97 4.26 7.02 -0.19
C VAL A 97 3.38 6.29 0.80
N VAL A 98 3.61 4.99 0.93
CA VAL A 98 2.88 4.13 1.87
C VAL A 98 3.75 3.83 3.08
N LEU A 99 3.20 4.10 4.27
CA LEU A 99 3.74 3.67 5.56
C LEU A 99 2.96 2.43 5.99
N ASP A 100 3.47 1.24 5.63
CA ASP A 100 2.76 -0.01 5.87
C ASP A 100 2.99 -0.52 7.29
N GLU A 101 1.91 -0.97 7.95
CA GLU A 101 1.92 -1.44 9.34
C GLU A 101 2.49 -0.41 10.35
N LEU A 102 2.04 0.85 10.25
CA LEU A 102 2.51 1.96 11.10
C LEU A 102 2.33 1.68 12.61
N ASP A 103 1.33 0.90 12.98
CA ASP A 103 1.07 0.46 14.36
C ASP A 103 2.15 -0.50 14.90
N LYS A 104 3.01 -1.06 14.05
CA LYS A 104 4.11 -1.94 14.42
C LYS A 104 5.45 -1.22 14.54
N ALA A 105 5.51 0.06 14.18
CA ALA A 105 6.72 0.87 14.14
C ALA A 105 7.23 1.24 15.54
N SER A 106 7.63 0.26 16.34
CA SER A 106 8.21 0.49 17.66
C SER A 106 9.34 -0.49 17.92
N ASN A 107 10.50 0.04 18.30
CA ASN A 107 11.66 -0.78 18.67
C ASN A 107 12.02 -0.67 20.18
N GLY A 108 11.25 0.09 20.96
CA GLY A 108 11.50 0.34 22.38
C GLY A 108 12.80 1.11 22.68
N ARG A 109 13.45 1.68 21.66
CA ARG A 109 14.71 2.43 21.78
C ARG A 109 14.50 3.87 21.32
N PRO A 110 14.30 4.85 22.23
CA PRO A 110 14.01 6.24 21.86
C PRO A 110 15.05 6.90 20.92
N GLN A 111 16.34 6.51 21.02
CA GLN A 111 17.40 7.03 20.18
C GLN A 111 17.33 6.59 18.71
N TYR A 112 16.55 5.58 18.42
CA TYR A 112 16.36 5.02 17.06
C TYR A 112 14.88 4.94 16.72
N ASP A 113 14.10 5.96 17.12
CA ASP A 113 12.67 5.99 16.84
C ASP A 113 12.37 5.99 15.34
N PRO A 114 11.78 4.92 14.78
CA PRO A 114 11.44 4.86 13.37
C PRO A 114 10.39 5.91 12.95
N LEU A 115 9.64 6.46 13.91
CA LEU A 115 8.61 7.46 13.68
C LEU A 115 9.14 8.90 13.72
N ALA A 116 10.39 9.12 14.15
CA ALA A 116 10.92 10.47 14.40
C ALA A 116 10.79 11.41 13.19
N ALA A 117 11.12 10.94 11.98
CA ALA A 117 11.02 11.75 10.76
C ALA A 117 9.57 12.10 10.40
N LEU A 118 8.60 11.28 10.78
CA LEU A 118 7.19 11.47 10.41
C LEU A 118 6.56 12.68 11.09
N TYR A 119 7.06 13.09 12.27
CA TYR A 119 6.58 14.29 12.94
C TYR A 119 6.83 15.56 12.12
N THR A 120 7.89 15.57 11.30
CA THR A 120 8.18 16.67 10.37
C THR A 120 7.51 16.46 9.04
N LEU A 121 7.60 15.26 8.47
CA LEU A 121 7.15 14.95 7.12
C LEU A 121 5.62 14.95 6.96
N LEU A 122 4.86 14.61 7.99
CA LEU A 122 3.39 14.64 7.96
C LEU A 122 2.81 16.03 8.27
N GLU A 123 3.65 17.03 8.58
CA GLU A 123 3.23 18.40 8.78
C GLU A 123 3.63 19.22 7.54
N PRO A 124 2.67 19.69 6.68
CA PRO A 124 2.99 20.31 5.39
C PRO A 124 3.91 21.53 5.47
N ARG A 125 3.83 22.31 6.55
CA ARG A 125 4.70 23.48 6.73
C ARG A 125 6.15 23.08 6.97
N SER A 126 6.37 22.08 7.85
CA SER A 126 7.72 21.59 8.19
C SER A 126 8.30 20.72 7.07
N ALA A 127 7.46 20.02 6.31
CA ALA A 127 7.88 19.20 5.19
C ALA A 127 8.43 19.98 4.00
N ARG A 128 8.12 21.31 3.88
CA ARG A 128 8.69 22.17 2.83
C ARG A 128 10.20 22.31 2.91
N ASP A 129 10.72 22.30 4.13
CA ASP A 129 12.15 22.48 4.41
C ASP A 129 12.76 21.17 4.94
N PHE A 130 12.35 20.03 4.37
CA PHE A 130 12.86 18.74 4.76
C PHE A 130 14.34 18.61 4.39
N ILE A 131 15.17 18.29 5.38
CA ILE A 131 16.62 18.07 5.22
C ILE A 131 16.91 16.60 5.51
N ASP A 132 17.52 15.91 4.54
CA ASP A 132 18.04 14.58 4.73
C ASP A 132 19.31 14.63 5.62
N LEU A 133 19.42 13.71 6.58
CA LEU A 133 20.53 13.73 7.56
C LEU A 133 21.89 13.45 6.94
N SER A 134 21.94 12.80 5.79
CA SER A 134 23.18 12.55 5.05
C SER A 134 23.56 13.71 4.11
N ILE A 135 22.56 14.53 3.70
CA ILE A 135 22.73 15.64 2.74
C ILE A 135 22.19 16.92 3.38
N ARG A 136 22.98 17.51 4.29
CA ARG A 136 22.55 18.64 5.11
C ARG A 136 22.54 20.00 4.40
N ASP A 137 23.19 20.07 3.24
CA ASP A 137 23.38 21.32 2.51
C ASP A 137 22.15 21.73 1.67
N PHE A 138 21.19 20.83 1.53
CA PHE A 138 20.00 21.03 0.70
C PHE A 138 18.72 20.70 1.45
N ALA A 139 17.76 21.62 1.40
CA ALA A 139 16.39 21.31 1.76
C ALA A 139 15.62 20.86 0.51
N ILE A 140 14.76 19.86 0.68
CA ILE A 140 13.82 19.39 -0.35
C ILE A 140 12.40 19.65 0.11
N ASP A 141 11.55 20.15 -0.77
CA ASP A 141 10.13 20.30 -0.50
C ASP A 141 9.42 18.93 -0.57
N ALA A 142 9.21 18.34 0.59
CA ALA A 142 8.46 17.09 0.76
C ALA A 142 6.96 17.33 1.05
N SER A 143 6.47 18.58 1.02
CA SER A 143 5.07 18.90 1.34
C SER A 143 4.07 18.41 0.31
N HIS A 144 4.55 18.00 -0.86
CA HIS A 144 3.73 17.48 -1.96
C HIS A 144 3.59 15.96 -1.96
N VAL A 145 4.23 15.26 -1.03
CA VAL A 145 4.13 13.81 -0.90
C VAL A 145 2.71 13.41 -0.50
N ASN A 146 2.12 12.49 -1.24
CA ASN A 146 0.81 11.92 -0.95
C ASN A 146 0.97 10.73 0.00
N TRP A 147 0.76 10.96 1.29
CA TRP A 147 0.95 9.95 2.33
C TRP A 147 -0.27 9.05 2.50
N MET A 148 -0.03 7.74 2.56
CA MET A 148 -1.01 6.73 2.94
C MET A 148 -0.40 5.80 3.98
N ALA A 149 -0.92 5.83 5.20
CA ALA A 149 -0.51 4.90 6.24
C ALA A 149 -1.51 3.74 6.36
N THR A 150 -1.04 2.58 6.79
CA THR A 150 -1.89 1.44 7.14
C THR A 150 -1.64 1.02 8.58
N ALA A 151 -2.70 0.59 9.26
CA ALA A 151 -2.63 0.04 10.61
C ALA A 151 -3.71 -1.01 10.83
N ASN A 152 -3.48 -1.90 11.78
CA ASN A 152 -4.50 -2.80 12.30
C ASN A 152 -5.11 -2.25 13.59
N GLU A 153 -4.30 -1.56 14.40
CA GLU A 153 -4.64 -1.02 15.71
C GLU A 153 -4.36 0.48 15.78
N LEU A 154 -5.42 1.29 15.86
CA LEU A 154 -5.30 2.75 15.89
C LEU A 154 -4.58 3.25 17.16
N ASP A 155 -4.85 2.64 18.30
CA ASP A 155 -4.33 3.09 19.60
C ASP A 155 -2.84 2.80 19.79
N ALA A 156 -2.25 1.94 18.96
CA ALA A 156 -0.81 1.71 18.95
C ALA A 156 -0.02 2.88 18.31
N ILE A 157 -0.70 3.78 17.58
CA ILE A 157 -0.08 4.95 16.95
C ILE A 157 -0.05 6.12 17.95
N PRO A 158 1.11 6.76 18.17
CA PRO A 158 1.22 7.91 19.06
C PRO A 158 0.25 9.04 18.69
N GLY A 159 -0.42 9.61 19.71
CA GLY A 159 -1.42 10.67 19.55
C GLY A 159 -0.97 11.84 18.66
N PRO A 160 0.26 12.37 18.82
CA PRO A 160 0.76 13.46 17.98
C PRO A 160 0.90 13.09 16.48
N LEU A 161 1.18 11.84 16.12
CA LEU A 161 1.17 11.41 14.73
C LEU A 161 -0.26 11.19 14.24
N ARG A 162 -1.09 10.55 15.05
CA ARG A 162 -2.50 10.33 14.74
C ARG A 162 -3.25 11.61 14.40
N SER A 163 -2.94 12.72 15.11
CA SER A 163 -3.56 14.03 14.86
C SER A 163 -3.20 14.66 13.51
N ARG A 164 -2.16 14.15 12.82
CA ARG A 164 -1.73 14.59 11.49
C ARG A 164 -2.29 13.72 10.35
N LEU A 165 -3.06 12.70 10.70
CA LEU A 165 -3.59 11.71 9.76
C LEU A 165 -5.12 11.79 9.71
N THR A 166 -5.68 11.74 8.51
CA THR A 166 -7.12 11.51 8.33
C THR A 166 -7.39 10.02 8.48
N VAL A 167 -8.05 9.64 9.57
CA VAL A 167 -8.32 8.24 9.90
C VAL A 167 -9.55 7.74 9.14
N LEU A 168 -9.39 6.68 8.36
CA LEU A 168 -10.46 5.99 7.63
C LEU A 168 -10.58 4.54 8.12
N HIS A 169 -11.77 4.16 8.59
CA HIS A 169 -12.04 2.80 9.05
C HIS A 169 -12.57 1.94 7.91
N ILE A 170 -11.70 1.08 7.37
CA ILE A 170 -12.03 0.23 6.24
C ILE A 170 -12.65 -1.09 6.73
N GLN A 171 -13.88 -1.33 6.33
CA GLN A 171 -14.57 -2.58 6.66
C GLN A 171 -14.04 -3.75 5.81
N PRO A 172 -13.99 -4.97 6.36
CA PRO A 172 -13.74 -6.15 5.56
C PRO A 172 -14.73 -6.25 4.39
N PRO A 173 -14.28 -6.75 3.23
CA PRO A 173 -15.18 -6.88 2.09
C PRO A 173 -16.28 -7.91 2.37
N ARG A 174 -17.51 -7.60 1.92
CA ARG A 174 -18.61 -8.56 1.95
C ARG A 174 -18.39 -9.68 0.93
N PRO A 175 -19.05 -10.84 1.06
CA PRO A 175 -18.87 -11.97 0.13
C PRO A 175 -19.02 -11.58 -1.35
N GLU A 176 -20.02 -10.75 -1.68
CA GLU A 176 -20.21 -10.28 -3.07
C GLU A 176 -19.03 -9.44 -3.57
N GLN A 177 -18.42 -8.66 -2.68
CA GLN A 177 -17.22 -7.87 -2.99
C GLN A 177 -16.00 -8.77 -3.15
N VAL A 178 -15.91 -9.87 -2.37
CA VAL A 178 -14.83 -10.87 -2.54
C VAL A 178 -14.91 -11.52 -3.91
N ARG A 179 -16.09 -11.77 -4.47
CA ARG A 179 -16.24 -12.25 -5.87
C ARG A 179 -15.59 -11.30 -6.87
N SER A 180 -15.89 -10.01 -6.76
CA SER A 180 -15.28 -8.98 -7.63
C SER A 180 -13.77 -8.88 -7.45
N ILE A 181 -13.29 -8.97 -6.20
CA ILE A 181 -11.86 -8.97 -5.86
C ILE A 181 -11.19 -10.21 -6.47
N ALA A 182 -11.80 -11.39 -6.36
CA ALA A 182 -11.27 -12.63 -6.91
C ALA A 182 -11.14 -12.57 -8.44
N GLN A 183 -12.16 -12.04 -9.13
CA GLN A 183 -12.10 -11.83 -10.57
C GLN A 183 -10.97 -10.85 -10.95
N SER A 184 -10.81 -9.75 -10.22
CA SER A 184 -9.74 -8.77 -10.48
C SER A 184 -8.35 -9.37 -10.25
N ILE A 185 -8.17 -10.16 -9.19
CA ILE A 185 -6.90 -10.89 -8.93
C ILE A 185 -6.62 -11.90 -10.05
N TYR A 186 -7.63 -12.62 -10.51
CA TYR A 186 -7.50 -13.59 -11.60
C TYR A 186 -7.08 -12.90 -12.91
N SER A 187 -7.77 -11.81 -13.29
CA SER A 187 -7.42 -11.05 -14.50
C SER A 187 -5.97 -10.57 -14.44
N ARG A 188 -5.56 -9.99 -13.31
CA ARG A 188 -4.18 -9.53 -13.11
C ARG A 188 -3.14 -10.66 -13.21
N LEU A 189 -3.42 -11.82 -12.61
CA LEU A 189 -2.54 -13.01 -12.71
C LEU A 189 -2.36 -13.45 -14.16
N ARG A 190 -3.41 -13.34 -14.99
CA ARG A 190 -3.33 -13.63 -16.43
C ARG A 190 -2.51 -12.57 -17.17
N ASP A 191 -2.80 -11.30 -16.94
CA ASP A 191 -2.19 -10.18 -17.67
C ASP A 191 -0.68 -10.06 -17.39
N GLU A 192 -0.25 -10.40 -16.16
CA GLU A 192 1.15 -10.39 -15.74
C GLU A 192 1.96 -11.60 -16.27
N ALA A 193 1.29 -12.66 -16.75
CA ALA A 193 1.95 -13.92 -17.07
C ALA A 193 1.95 -14.24 -18.57
N SER A 194 3.06 -14.75 -19.08
CA SER A 194 3.19 -15.19 -20.50
C SER A 194 2.21 -16.30 -20.88
N TRP A 195 1.77 -17.11 -19.93
CA TRP A 195 0.78 -18.19 -20.09
C TRP A 195 -0.67 -17.72 -19.96
N GLY A 196 -0.92 -16.46 -19.63
CA GLY A 196 -2.25 -15.95 -19.29
C GLY A 196 -3.30 -16.13 -20.40
N ASN A 197 -2.91 -16.00 -21.64
CA ASN A 197 -3.79 -16.20 -22.82
C ASN A 197 -4.25 -17.65 -23.02
N ALA A 198 -3.63 -18.62 -22.34
CA ALA A 198 -4.08 -20.00 -22.35
C ALA A 198 -5.34 -20.24 -21.50
N PHE A 199 -5.74 -19.26 -20.68
CA PHE A 199 -6.89 -19.36 -19.78
C PHE A 199 -8.02 -18.43 -20.21
N ALA A 200 -9.27 -18.81 -19.89
CA ALA A 200 -10.45 -17.99 -20.11
C ALA A 200 -10.33 -16.61 -19.46
N GLU A 201 -10.99 -15.60 -20.03
CA GLU A 201 -10.96 -14.22 -19.50
C GLU A 201 -11.63 -14.08 -18.13
N ARG A 202 -12.62 -14.91 -17.87
CA ARG A 202 -13.44 -14.86 -16.65
C ARG A 202 -13.49 -16.22 -15.98
N LEU A 203 -13.58 -16.17 -14.66
CA LEU A 203 -13.90 -17.33 -13.84
C LEU A 203 -15.41 -17.62 -13.92
N ASP A 204 -15.76 -18.90 -13.87
CA ASP A 204 -17.14 -19.33 -13.78
C ASP A 204 -17.78 -18.92 -12.44
N ASP A 205 -19.09 -18.73 -12.42
CA ASP A 205 -19.84 -18.32 -11.24
C ASP A 205 -19.71 -19.28 -10.06
N ASP A 206 -19.62 -20.57 -10.32
CA ASP A 206 -19.41 -21.61 -9.28
C ASP A 206 -18.03 -21.48 -8.64
N VAL A 207 -17.00 -21.17 -9.43
CA VAL A 207 -15.65 -20.92 -8.94
C VAL A 207 -15.61 -19.66 -8.08
N LEU A 208 -16.24 -18.57 -8.56
CA LEU A 208 -16.36 -17.31 -7.81
C LEU A 208 -17.13 -17.51 -6.50
N SER A 209 -18.20 -18.32 -6.51
CA SER A 209 -19.00 -18.66 -5.33
C SER A 209 -18.18 -19.44 -4.30
N ARG A 210 -17.25 -20.28 -4.74
CA ARG A 210 -16.33 -20.99 -3.85
C ARG A 210 -15.27 -20.06 -3.26
N LEU A 211 -14.74 -19.13 -4.06
CA LEU A 211 -13.71 -18.18 -3.64
C LEU A 211 -14.23 -17.14 -2.65
N GLN A 212 -15.51 -16.74 -2.75
CA GLN A 212 -16.11 -15.73 -1.85
C GLN A 212 -16.12 -16.15 -0.37
N ALA A 213 -16.03 -17.45 -0.09
CA ALA A 213 -15.97 -18.00 1.27
C ALA A 213 -14.53 -17.91 1.87
N LEU A 214 -13.53 -17.50 1.09
CA LEU A 214 -12.14 -17.43 1.51
C LEU A 214 -11.76 -16.03 2.01
N PRO A 215 -10.82 -15.91 2.96
CA PRO A 215 -10.23 -14.64 3.31
C PRO A 215 -9.54 -14.01 2.08
N PRO A 216 -9.70 -12.70 1.81
CA PRO A 216 -9.13 -12.04 0.62
C PRO A 216 -7.63 -12.29 0.42
N ARG A 217 -6.86 -12.32 1.51
CA ARG A 217 -5.40 -12.62 1.48
C ARG A 217 -5.07 -13.99 0.89
N SER A 218 -5.98 -14.97 1.01
CA SER A 218 -5.78 -16.34 0.53
C SER A 218 -6.16 -16.50 -0.94
N VAL A 219 -6.99 -15.60 -1.48
CA VAL A 219 -7.58 -15.74 -2.83
C VAL A 219 -6.48 -15.82 -3.91
N ARG A 220 -5.46 -14.95 -3.85
CA ARG A 220 -4.37 -14.95 -4.84
C ARG A 220 -3.63 -16.29 -4.88
N LEU A 221 -3.26 -16.82 -3.71
CA LEU A 221 -2.52 -18.07 -3.62
C LEU A 221 -3.37 -19.28 -4.05
N VAL A 222 -4.66 -19.28 -3.66
CA VAL A 222 -5.59 -20.34 -4.08
C VAL A 222 -5.78 -20.31 -5.60
N LEU A 223 -5.95 -19.12 -6.20
CA LEU A 223 -6.06 -18.98 -7.66
C LEU A 223 -4.79 -19.41 -8.39
N GLN A 224 -3.60 -19.05 -7.91
CA GLN A 224 -2.34 -19.53 -8.52
C GLN A 224 -2.24 -21.05 -8.52
N ARG A 225 -2.64 -21.72 -7.41
CA ARG A 225 -2.68 -23.18 -7.32
C ARG A 225 -3.73 -23.79 -8.23
N ALA A 226 -4.90 -23.17 -8.33
CA ALA A 226 -5.98 -23.63 -9.19
C ALA A 226 -5.61 -23.54 -10.67
N LEU A 227 -4.96 -22.43 -11.09
CA LEU A 227 -4.42 -22.28 -12.43
C LEU A 227 -3.37 -23.35 -12.74
N GLY A 228 -2.46 -23.63 -11.80
CA GLY A 228 -1.48 -24.71 -11.95
C GLY A 228 -2.11 -26.10 -12.04
N SER A 229 -3.21 -26.35 -11.31
CA SER A 229 -3.97 -27.60 -11.40
C SER A 229 -4.63 -27.75 -12.78
N ALA A 230 -5.33 -26.73 -13.23
CA ALA A 230 -5.99 -26.74 -14.54
C ALA A 230 -4.97 -26.90 -15.68
N ALA A 231 -3.81 -26.24 -15.62
CA ALA A 231 -2.74 -26.36 -16.60
C ALA A 231 -2.20 -27.80 -16.69
N ARG A 232 -1.96 -28.47 -15.55
CA ARG A 232 -1.51 -29.88 -15.53
C ARG A 232 -2.49 -30.82 -16.21
N ASP A 233 -3.78 -30.50 -16.11
CA ASP A 233 -4.85 -31.30 -16.73
C ASP A 233 -5.12 -30.86 -18.18
N GLY A 234 -4.31 -29.96 -18.75
CA GLY A 234 -4.46 -29.45 -20.12
C GLY A 234 -5.70 -28.57 -20.34
N ARG A 235 -6.25 -27.99 -19.24
CA ARG A 235 -7.47 -27.16 -19.29
C ARG A 235 -7.15 -25.68 -19.27
N GLY A 236 -7.81 -24.91 -20.14
CA GLY A 236 -7.81 -23.43 -20.12
C GLY A 236 -8.88 -22.82 -19.22
N LEU A 237 -9.57 -23.63 -18.42
CA LEU A 237 -10.62 -23.23 -17.49
C LEU A 237 -10.31 -23.74 -16.08
N VAL A 238 -10.39 -22.83 -15.11
CA VAL A 238 -10.36 -23.19 -13.69
C VAL A 238 -11.73 -23.71 -13.30
N GLN A 239 -11.77 -24.86 -12.61
CA GLN A 239 -12.98 -25.50 -12.13
C GLN A 239 -13.06 -25.51 -10.61
N VAL A 240 -14.24 -25.72 -10.04
CA VAL A 240 -14.46 -25.75 -8.58
C VAL A 240 -13.55 -26.75 -7.86
N GLN A 241 -13.25 -27.90 -8.49
CA GLN A 241 -12.36 -28.93 -7.95
C GLN A 241 -10.90 -28.47 -7.80
N ASP A 242 -10.49 -27.43 -8.55
CA ASP A 242 -9.16 -26.83 -8.45
C ASP A 242 -9.04 -25.90 -7.24
N ILE A 243 -10.18 -25.41 -6.71
CA ILE A 243 -10.23 -24.53 -5.55
C ILE A 243 -10.09 -25.38 -4.27
N ARG A 244 -8.87 -25.60 -3.87
CA ARG A 244 -8.55 -26.33 -2.64
C ARG A 244 -8.19 -25.33 -1.54
N PRO A 245 -8.79 -25.46 -0.33
CA PRO A 245 -8.36 -24.65 0.82
C PRO A 245 -6.85 -24.84 1.05
N LEU A 246 -6.20 -23.77 1.48
CA LEU A 246 -4.84 -23.87 1.98
C LEU A 246 -4.92 -24.74 3.25
N VAL A 247 -4.26 -25.88 3.27
CA VAL A 247 -4.07 -26.65 4.50
C VAL A 247 -3.20 -25.76 5.38
N GLU A 248 -3.76 -25.23 6.47
CA GLU A 248 -2.97 -24.64 7.53
C GLU A 248 -2.05 -25.77 8.06
N ILE A 249 -0.77 -25.68 7.71
CA ILE A 249 0.24 -26.48 8.39
C ILE A 249 0.32 -25.86 9.78
N SER A 250 -0.42 -26.48 10.70
CA SER A 250 -0.29 -26.17 12.13
C SER A 250 1.18 -26.36 12.50
N ARG A 251 1.82 -25.24 12.84
CA ARG A 251 3.14 -25.23 13.48
C ARG A 251 2.97 -25.27 14.98
#